data_d57ceef72f51557ecf1d81a5283e99df
#
_entry.id   d57ceef72f51557ecf1d81a5283e99df
#
_cell.length_a   1.000
_cell.length_b   1.000
_cell.length_c   1.000
_cell.angle_alpha   90.00
_cell.angle_beta   90.00
_cell.angle_gamma   90.00
#
_symmetry.space_group_name_H-M   'P 1'
#
loop_
_entity.id
_entity.type
_entity.pdbx_description
1 polymer ?
#
loop_
_entity_poly.entity_id
_entity_poly.type
_entity_poly.pdbx_seq_one_letter_code
_entity_poly.pdbx_strand_id
1 'polypeptide(L)'
;PKPYEQMQYPGQRVQIDVKFVPQACIVGQEEGTKWYQYTFIDEYSRFRYLEAFQENSTYSSTQFLKHVVEKFPYAIECVQTDNGFEFTNGMGNSKKKPLTLFEKTLAELGIRHKKIRPFTPRHNGKVERSHRKDNEYFYASHKFYSFEDFKKQLAVHQHKYNNFPMRPLYWHSPKQVLLSFPNV
;
A
#
# COMPACT_ATOMS: atom_id res chain seq x y z
N PRO A 1 -17.33 20.66 -1.53
CA PRO A 1 -16.41 19.59 -1.19
C PRO A 1 -15.32 20.13 -0.26
N LYS A 2 -15.10 19.46 0.88
CA LYS A 2 -14.00 19.87 1.76
C LYS A 2 -12.67 19.78 0.97
N PRO A 3 -11.78 20.78 1.07
CA PRO A 3 -10.48 20.70 0.44
C PRO A 3 -9.71 19.48 0.95
N TYR A 4 -8.83 18.95 0.11
CA TYR A 4 -7.98 17.83 0.49
C TYR A 4 -7.04 18.25 1.63
N GLU A 5 -7.10 17.54 2.72
CA GLU A 5 -6.22 17.77 3.87
C GLU A 5 -4.80 17.26 3.54
N GLN A 6 -3.84 18.18 3.48
CA GLN A 6 -2.45 17.84 3.25
C GLN A 6 -1.79 17.40 4.57
N MET A 7 -1.08 16.26 4.53
CA MET A 7 -0.35 15.78 5.70
C MET A 7 0.88 16.64 5.97
N GLN A 8 1.19 16.82 7.25
CA GLN A 8 2.23 17.72 7.72
C GLN A 8 3.54 17.01 8.08
N TYR A 9 3.48 15.69 8.34
CA TYR A 9 4.62 14.86 8.72
C TYR A 9 4.44 13.41 8.28
N PRO A 10 5.57 12.65 8.17
CA PRO A 10 5.52 11.23 7.83
C PRO A 10 4.74 10.42 8.87
N GLY A 11 3.94 9.47 8.41
CA GLY A 11 3.16 8.58 9.28
C GLY A 11 1.84 9.15 9.79
N GLN A 12 1.57 10.45 9.64
CA GLN A 12 0.30 11.07 10.06
C GLN A 12 -0.90 10.39 9.43
N ARG A 13 -0.83 10.07 8.14
CA ARG A 13 -1.76 9.20 7.43
C ARG A 13 -1.06 8.47 6.30
N VAL A 14 -1.25 7.17 6.26
CA VAL A 14 -0.75 6.30 5.21
C VAL A 14 -1.90 5.59 4.52
N GLN A 15 -1.71 5.20 3.27
CA GLN A 15 -2.69 4.40 2.53
C GLN A 15 -2.12 3.00 2.31
N ILE A 16 -2.96 1.98 2.52
CA ILE A 16 -2.65 0.59 2.19
C ILE A 16 -3.70 0.10 1.20
N ASP A 17 -3.25 -0.60 0.17
CA ASP A 17 -4.11 -1.19 -0.85
C ASP A 17 -3.46 -2.43 -1.45
N VAL A 18 -4.28 -3.31 -2.03
CA VAL A 18 -3.86 -4.55 -2.68
C VAL A 18 -4.18 -4.49 -4.16
N LYS A 19 -3.23 -4.89 -4.97
CA LYS A 19 -3.35 -4.96 -6.41
C LYS A 19 -3.08 -6.37 -6.91
N PHE A 20 -3.92 -6.85 -7.82
CA PHE A 20 -3.63 -8.05 -8.58
C PHE A 20 -2.46 -7.82 -9.54
N VAL A 21 -1.53 -8.77 -9.58
CA VAL A 21 -0.53 -8.82 -10.64
C VAL A 21 -1.23 -9.19 -11.95
N PRO A 22 -1.02 -8.42 -13.04
CA PRO A 22 -1.66 -8.76 -14.31
C PRO A 22 -1.29 -10.18 -14.77
N GLN A 23 -2.27 -10.97 -15.14
CA GLN A 23 -2.09 -12.39 -15.52
C GLN A 23 -1.08 -12.53 -16.68
N ALA A 24 -1.06 -11.58 -17.60
CA ALA A 24 -0.12 -11.57 -18.72
C ALA A 24 1.36 -11.41 -18.29
N CYS A 25 1.63 -11.00 -17.04
CA CYS A 25 2.98 -10.90 -16.51
C CYS A 25 3.48 -12.20 -15.87
N ILE A 26 2.57 -13.12 -15.52
CA ILE A 26 2.89 -14.39 -14.86
C ILE A 26 3.11 -15.45 -15.95
N VAL A 27 4.33 -15.97 -16.07
CA VAL A 27 4.74 -16.88 -17.15
C VAL A 27 5.20 -18.21 -16.58
N GLY A 28 4.82 -19.31 -17.25
CA GLY A 28 5.29 -20.66 -16.87
C GLY A 28 4.73 -21.19 -15.56
N GLN A 29 3.63 -20.65 -15.07
CA GLN A 29 2.92 -21.12 -13.88
C GLN A 29 1.63 -21.85 -14.29
N GLU A 30 1.03 -22.58 -13.36
CA GLU A 30 -0.27 -23.22 -13.57
C GLU A 30 -1.34 -22.20 -13.92
N GLU A 31 -2.31 -22.63 -14.74
CA GLU A 31 -3.45 -21.78 -15.12
C GLU A 31 -4.23 -21.34 -13.88
N GLY A 32 -4.55 -20.06 -13.81
CA GLY A 32 -5.26 -19.47 -12.67
C GLY A 32 -4.38 -19.05 -11.50
N THR A 33 -3.05 -19.22 -11.57
CA THR A 33 -2.12 -18.68 -10.58
C THR A 33 -2.34 -17.18 -10.41
N LYS A 34 -2.49 -16.72 -9.17
CA LYS A 34 -2.70 -15.31 -8.83
C LYS A 34 -1.64 -14.86 -7.85
N TRP A 35 -1.05 -13.71 -8.14
CA TRP A 35 -0.14 -13.03 -7.23
C TRP A 35 -0.66 -11.62 -6.95
N TYR A 36 -0.25 -11.08 -5.82
CA TYR A 36 -0.74 -9.83 -5.29
C TYR A 36 0.42 -8.92 -4.92
N GLN A 37 0.28 -7.64 -5.23
CA GLN A 37 1.15 -6.58 -4.74
C GLN A 37 0.41 -5.85 -3.62
N TYR A 38 0.93 -5.94 -2.41
CA TYR A 38 0.53 -5.09 -1.30
C TYR A 38 1.33 -3.80 -1.35
N THR A 39 0.64 -2.69 -1.21
CA THR A 39 1.22 -1.35 -1.34
C THR A 39 0.91 -0.53 -0.11
N PHE A 40 1.94 0.00 0.51
CA PHE A 40 1.89 1.07 1.50
C PHE A 40 2.41 2.35 0.85
N ILE A 41 1.75 3.48 1.07
CA ILE A 41 2.24 4.80 0.68
C ILE A 41 2.01 5.82 1.80
N ASP A 42 3.08 6.49 2.23
CA ASP A 42 2.98 7.62 3.13
C ASP A 42 2.46 8.86 2.39
N GLU A 43 1.40 9.47 2.91
CA GLU A 43 0.78 10.61 2.23
C GLU A 43 1.61 11.88 2.25
N TYR A 44 2.51 12.04 3.22
CA TYR A 44 3.40 13.19 3.32
C TYR A 44 4.55 13.07 2.31
N SER A 45 5.37 12.03 2.42
CA SER A 45 6.59 11.86 1.64
C SER A 45 6.40 11.17 0.30
N ARG A 46 5.27 10.50 0.07
CA ARG A 46 5.03 9.57 -1.05
C ARG A 46 5.90 8.32 -1.00
N PHE A 47 6.65 8.11 0.06
CA PHE A 47 7.44 6.90 0.23
C PHE A 47 6.55 5.66 0.20
N ARG A 48 7.00 4.63 -0.54
CA ARG A 48 6.26 3.39 -0.72
C ARG A 48 7.03 2.21 -0.13
N TYR A 49 6.27 1.29 0.43
CA TYR A 49 6.72 -0.07 0.69
C TYR A 49 5.84 -1.04 -0.09
N LEU A 50 6.46 -1.93 -0.84
CA LEU A 50 5.79 -2.91 -1.69
C LEU A 50 6.19 -4.31 -1.25
N GLU A 51 5.24 -5.22 -1.21
CA GLU A 51 5.51 -6.62 -0.93
C GLU A 51 4.62 -7.54 -1.76
N ALA A 52 5.20 -8.68 -2.19
CA ALA A 52 4.50 -9.69 -2.98
C ALA A 52 3.89 -10.75 -2.07
N PHE A 53 2.65 -11.15 -2.37
CA PHE A 53 1.96 -12.24 -1.71
C PHE A 53 1.29 -13.16 -2.73
N GLN A 54 1.14 -14.43 -2.38
CA GLN A 54 0.39 -15.42 -3.17
C GLN A 54 -1.08 -15.52 -2.75
N GLU A 55 -1.45 -14.80 -1.69
CA GLU A 55 -2.78 -14.82 -1.11
C GLU A 55 -3.27 -13.40 -0.83
N ASN A 56 -4.55 -13.15 -1.07
CA ASN A 56 -5.23 -11.93 -0.64
C ASN A 56 -6.17 -12.27 0.51
N SER A 57 -5.71 -12.04 1.73
CA SER A 57 -6.42 -12.36 2.96
C SER A 57 -6.11 -11.38 4.08
N THR A 58 -6.94 -11.39 5.13
CA THR A 58 -6.67 -10.61 6.34
C THR A 58 -5.38 -11.01 7.04
N TYR A 59 -4.94 -12.28 6.87
CA TYR A 59 -3.67 -12.76 7.39
C TYR A 59 -2.49 -12.09 6.65
N SER A 60 -2.51 -12.11 5.32
CA SER A 60 -1.49 -11.45 4.49
C SER A 60 -1.44 -9.94 4.74
N SER A 61 -2.60 -9.29 4.84
CA SER A 61 -2.68 -7.86 5.19
C SER A 61 -2.07 -7.55 6.54
N THR A 62 -2.28 -8.44 7.53
CA THR A 62 -1.72 -8.28 8.87
C THR A 62 -0.21 -8.48 8.88
N GLN A 63 0.31 -9.47 8.14
CA GLN A 63 1.76 -9.65 8.00
C GLN A 63 2.40 -8.43 7.32
N PHE A 64 1.80 -7.96 6.23
CA PHE A 64 2.25 -6.77 5.54
C PHE A 64 2.30 -5.55 6.46
N LEU A 65 1.24 -5.31 7.25
CA LEU A 65 1.19 -4.23 8.23
C LEU A 65 2.34 -4.31 9.25
N LYS A 66 2.62 -5.50 9.79
CA LYS A 66 3.72 -5.71 10.74
C LYS A 66 5.08 -5.39 10.11
N HIS A 67 5.32 -5.83 8.87
CA HIS A 67 6.55 -5.53 8.15
C HIS A 67 6.69 -4.03 7.86
N VAL A 68 5.59 -3.36 7.51
CA VAL A 68 5.58 -1.90 7.31
C VAL A 68 5.94 -1.17 8.60
N VAL A 69 5.31 -1.52 9.72
CA VAL A 69 5.59 -0.88 11.03
C VAL A 69 7.05 -1.08 11.45
N GLU A 70 7.62 -2.25 11.18
CA GLU A 70 9.04 -2.52 11.46
C GLU A 70 10.00 -1.70 10.59
N LYS A 71 9.66 -1.52 9.30
CA LYS A 71 10.57 -0.92 8.30
C LYS A 71 10.39 0.58 8.09
N PHE A 72 9.22 1.11 8.39
CA PHE A 72 8.95 2.54 8.24
C PHE A 72 9.52 3.30 9.45
N PRO A 73 10.36 4.33 9.24
CA PRO A 73 11.15 4.93 10.32
C PRO A 73 10.37 5.86 11.26
N TYR A 74 9.08 6.05 11.05
CA TYR A 74 8.23 6.94 11.86
C TYR A 74 7.03 6.19 12.41
N ALA A 75 6.47 6.68 13.52
CA ALA A 75 5.20 6.18 14.04
C ALA A 75 4.07 6.40 13.02
N ILE A 76 3.21 5.40 12.86
CA ILE A 76 2.03 5.48 12.00
C ILE A 76 0.81 5.77 12.87
N GLU A 77 0.16 6.91 12.64
CA GLU A 77 -1.02 7.30 13.41
C GLU A 77 -2.33 6.82 12.78
N CYS A 78 -2.39 6.79 11.45
CA CYS A 78 -3.60 6.46 10.74
C CYS A 78 -3.29 5.65 9.47
N VAL A 79 -3.88 4.46 9.39
CA VAL A 79 -3.92 3.64 8.17
C VAL A 79 -5.27 3.83 7.49
N GLN A 80 -5.25 4.24 6.24
CA GLN A 80 -6.43 4.35 5.39
C GLN A 80 -6.46 3.20 4.38
N THR A 81 -7.58 2.49 4.31
CA THR A 81 -7.83 1.41 3.33
C THR A 81 -9.17 1.61 2.65
N ASP A 82 -9.40 0.88 1.57
CA ASP A 82 -10.74 0.64 1.09
C ASP A 82 -11.52 -0.34 2.01
N ASN A 83 -12.68 -0.83 1.56
CA ASN A 83 -13.49 -1.78 2.30
C ASN A 83 -13.29 -3.22 1.81
N GLY A 84 -12.12 -3.56 1.29
CA GLY A 84 -11.77 -4.91 0.88
C GLY A 84 -11.88 -5.91 2.04
N PHE A 85 -12.23 -7.16 1.72
CA PHE A 85 -12.41 -8.23 2.72
C PHE A 85 -11.10 -8.57 3.45
N GLU A 86 -9.98 -8.27 2.83
CA GLU A 86 -8.64 -8.41 3.40
C GLU A 86 -8.38 -7.43 4.56
N PHE A 87 -9.09 -6.31 4.59
CA PHE A 87 -8.96 -5.26 5.60
C PHE A 87 -10.11 -5.23 6.60
N THR A 88 -11.35 -5.52 6.15
CA THR A 88 -12.55 -5.37 6.98
C THR A 88 -13.65 -6.37 6.60
N ASN A 89 -14.51 -6.72 7.54
CA ASN A 89 -15.63 -7.63 7.31
C ASN A 89 -16.80 -7.02 6.50
N GLY A 90 -16.47 -6.11 5.58
CA GLY A 90 -17.38 -5.61 4.56
C GLY A 90 -18.38 -4.54 5.03
N MET A 91 -19.03 -3.96 4.02
CA MET A 91 -20.11 -2.99 4.17
C MET A 91 -21.39 -3.69 4.68
N GLY A 92 -21.64 -3.61 5.95
CA GLY A 92 -22.92 -4.00 6.52
C GLY A 92 -23.17 -3.26 7.82
N ASN A 93 -24.34 -2.64 7.95
CA ASN A 93 -24.82 -1.96 9.15
C ASN A 93 -24.99 -2.88 10.37
N SER A 94 -24.46 -4.08 10.34
CA SER A 94 -24.54 -4.99 11.47
C SER A 94 -23.43 -4.65 12.45
N LYS A 95 -23.78 -3.96 13.52
CA LYS A 95 -22.97 -3.68 14.71
C LYS A 95 -22.39 -4.95 15.40
N LYS A 96 -22.53 -6.13 14.80
CA LYS A 96 -22.19 -7.44 15.39
C LYS A 96 -21.15 -8.25 14.61
N LYS A 97 -20.53 -7.70 13.53
CA LYS A 97 -19.48 -8.46 12.85
C LYS A 97 -18.16 -8.38 13.64
N PRO A 98 -17.50 -9.51 13.89
CA PRO A 98 -16.21 -9.50 14.57
C PRO A 98 -15.19 -8.73 13.75
N LEU A 99 -14.25 -8.06 14.43
CA LEU A 99 -13.13 -7.42 13.77
C LEU A 99 -12.28 -8.45 13.04
N THR A 100 -11.76 -8.07 11.87
CA THR A 100 -10.76 -8.87 11.16
C THR A 100 -9.44 -8.92 11.95
N LEU A 101 -8.56 -9.84 11.61
CA LEU A 101 -7.22 -9.90 12.20
C LEU A 101 -6.46 -8.58 11.96
N PHE A 102 -6.59 -8.01 10.77
CA PHE A 102 -6.00 -6.72 10.43
C PHE A 102 -6.52 -5.58 11.34
N GLU A 103 -7.83 -5.47 11.53
CA GLU A 103 -8.44 -4.46 12.40
C GLU A 103 -8.00 -4.62 13.87
N LYS A 104 -7.92 -5.88 14.36
CA LYS A 104 -7.42 -6.17 15.72
C LYS A 104 -5.97 -5.73 15.89
N THR A 105 -5.12 -6.07 14.92
CA THR A 105 -3.69 -5.70 14.96
C THR A 105 -3.50 -4.18 14.92
N LEU A 106 -4.28 -3.44 14.12
CA LEU A 106 -4.25 -1.97 14.15
C LEU A 106 -4.60 -1.42 15.54
N ALA A 107 -5.64 -1.99 16.17
CA ALA A 107 -6.05 -1.58 17.53
C ALA A 107 -4.96 -1.89 18.57
N GLU A 108 -4.33 -3.06 18.51
CA GLU A 108 -3.21 -3.45 19.38
C GLU A 108 -2.00 -2.52 19.22
N LEU A 109 -1.72 -2.06 18.01
CA LEU A 109 -0.64 -1.12 17.71
C LEU A 109 -1.01 0.34 18.01
N GLY A 110 -2.24 0.63 18.43
CA GLY A 110 -2.72 1.98 18.67
C GLY A 110 -2.88 2.82 17.39
N ILE A 111 -2.99 2.18 16.22
CA ILE A 111 -3.10 2.83 14.92
C ILE A 111 -4.58 2.99 14.57
N ARG A 112 -4.98 4.22 14.24
CA ARG A 112 -6.36 4.51 13.81
C ARG A 112 -6.62 3.93 12.41
N HIS A 113 -7.70 3.17 12.26
CA HIS A 113 -8.16 2.69 10.96
C HIS A 113 -9.19 3.64 10.35
N LYS A 114 -8.90 4.17 9.16
CA LYS A 114 -9.81 5.01 8.38
C LYS A 114 -10.26 4.27 7.13
N LYS A 115 -11.51 3.82 7.14
CA LYS A 115 -12.12 3.19 5.96
C LYS A 115 -12.67 4.25 5.00
N ILE A 116 -12.44 4.10 3.71
CA ILE A 116 -12.97 4.98 2.68
C ILE A 116 -14.47 4.75 2.58
N ARG A 117 -15.24 5.84 2.45
CA ARG A 117 -16.67 5.72 2.17
C ARG A 117 -16.87 5.13 0.76
N PRO A 118 -17.83 4.23 0.59
CA PRO A 118 -18.21 3.74 -0.72
C PRO A 118 -18.46 4.90 -1.71
N PHE A 119 -18.09 4.70 -2.96
CA PHE A 119 -18.26 5.69 -4.03
C PHE A 119 -17.51 7.03 -3.84
N THR A 120 -16.45 7.06 -3.00
CA THR A 120 -15.58 8.23 -2.85
C THR A 120 -14.13 7.93 -3.26
N PRO A 121 -13.84 7.68 -4.56
CA PRO A 121 -12.51 7.27 -5.02
C PRO A 121 -11.41 8.31 -4.73
N ARG A 122 -11.76 9.58 -4.54
CA ARG A 122 -10.79 10.65 -4.25
C ARG A 122 -9.97 10.42 -2.98
N HIS A 123 -10.44 9.60 -2.04
CA HIS A 123 -9.77 9.40 -0.76
C HIS A 123 -8.55 8.47 -0.86
N ASN A 124 -8.51 7.51 -1.81
CA ASN A 124 -7.35 6.63 -2.05
C ASN A 124 -6.52 7.05 -3.28
N GLY A 125 -6.70 8.26 -3.75
CA GLY A 125 -6.13 8.74 -5.00
C GLY A 125 -4.60 8.70 -5.09
N LYS A 126 -3.88 8.62 -3.96
CA LYS A 126 -2.42 8.50 -3.98
C LYS A 126 -1.98 7.08 -4.30
N VAL A 127 -2.55 6.08 -3.62
CA VAL A 127 -2.25 4.67 -3.89
C VAL A 127 -2.78 4.26 -5.26
N GLU A 128 -3.99 4.66 -5.63
CA GLU A 128 -4.57 4.38 -6.96
C GLU A 128 -3.72 4.96 -8.10
N ARG A 129 -3.25 6.20 -7.95
CA ARG A 129 -2.34 6.83 -8.92
C ARG A 129 -1.01 6.07 -8.99
N SER A 130 -0.51 5.60 -7.87
CA SER A 130 0.72 4.80 -7.84
C SER A 130 0.53 3.46 -8.56
N HIS A 131 -0.61 2.78 -8.36
CA HIS A 131 -0.95 1.54 -9.07
C HIS A 131 -1.09 1.73 -10.58
N ARG A 132 -1.65 2.87 -11.03
CA ARG A 132 -1.69 3.19 -12.46
C ARG A 132 -0.28 3.33 -13.04
N LYS A 133 0.62 4.01 -12.33
CA LYS A 133 2.03 4.11 -12.73
C LYS A 133 2.75 2.77 -12.70
N ASP A 134 2.43 1.89 -11.75
CA ASP A 134 2.94 0.52 -11.76
C ASP A 134 2.50 -0.23 -13.03
N ASN A 135 1.25 -0.06 -13.48
CA ASN A 135 0.79 -0.66 -14.74
C ASN A 135 1.57 -0.14 -15.95
N GLU A 136 1.78 1.19 -16.02
CA GLU A 136 2.42 1.86 -17.15
C GLU A 136 3.92 1.57 -17.23
N TYR A 137 4.63 1.60 -16.10
CA TYR A 137 6.10 1.60 -16.06
C TYR A 137 6.75 0.32 -15.52
N PHE A 138 5.96 -0.57 -14.94
CA PHE A 138 6.47 -1.83 -14.40
C PHE A 138 5.79 -3.02 -15.06
N TYR A 139 4.50 -3.21 -14.86
CA TYR A 139 3.80 -4.38 -15.38
C TYR A 139 3.72 -4.43 -16.92
N ALA A 140 3.67 -3.29 -17.59
CA ALA A 140 3.62 -3.25 -19.07
C ALA A 140 4.85 -3.89 -19.76
N SER A 141 6.02 -3.88 -19.08
CA SER A 141 7.28 -4.31 -19.66
C SER A 141 7.95 -5.50 -18.95
N HIS A 142 7.37 -6.01 -17.87
CA HIS A 142 7.97 -7.06 -17.06
C HIS A 142 7.20 -8.38 -17.15
N LYS A 143 7.95 -9.47 -17.09
CA LYS A 143 7.46 -10.85 -17.00
C LYS A 143 8.11 -11.51 -15.80
N PHE A 144 7.36 -12.37 -15.12
CA PHE A 144 7.79 -13.05 -13.91
C PHE A 144 7.68 -14.56 -14.12
N TYR A 145 8.79 -15.25 -14.04
CA TYR A 145 8.89 -16.68 -14.32
C TYR A 145 8.75 -17.54 -13.04
N SER A 146 8.81 -16.90 -11.87
CA SER A 146 8.53 -17.50 -10.58
C SER A 146 8.08 -16.43 -9.58
N PHE A 147 7.50 -16.85 -8.45
CA PHE A 147 7.13 -15.93 -7.38
C PHE A 147 8.36 -15.21 -6.80
N GLU A 148 9.49 -15.92 -6.66
CA GLU A 148 10.75 -15.32 -6.22
C GLU A 148 11.31 -14.29 -7.23
N ASP A 149 11.15 -14.54 -8.52
CA ASP A 149 11.51 -13.58 -9.57
C ASP A 149 10.64 -12.31 -9.44
N PHE A 150 9.33 -12.48 -9.25
CA PHE A 150 8.42 -11.34 -9.00
C PHE A 150 8.85 -10.53 -7.78
N LYS A 151 9.14 -11.17 -6.65
CA LYS A 151 9.62 -10.50 -5.42
C LYS A 151 10.86 -9.66 -5.69
N LYS A 152 11.85 -10.23 -6.39
CA LYS A 152 13.10 -9.53 -6.72
C LYS A 152 12.85 -8.32 -7.62
N GLN A 153 12.07 -8.48 -8.68
CA GLN A 153 11.76 -7.40 -9.61
C GLN A 153 10.94 -6.30 -8.93
N LEU A 154 9.99 -6.66 -8.06
CA LEU A 154 9.19 -5.72 -7.29
C LEU A 154 10.05 -4.89 -6.31
N ALA A 155 11.03 -5.52 -5.66
CA ALA A 155 11.98 -4.82 -4.78
C ALA A 155 12.82 -3.79 -5.54
N VAL A 156 13.30 -4.13 -6.74
CA VAL A 156 14.01 -3.19 -7.62
C VAL A 156 13.11 -2.04 -8.05
N HIS A 157 11.86 -2.33 -8.41
CA HIS A 157 10.87 -1.31 -8.76
C HIS A 157 10.60 -0.34 -7.60
N GLN A 158 10.40 -0.87 -6.40
CA GLN A 158 10.25 -0.06 -5.18
C GLN A 158 11.45 0.86 -4.95
N HIS A 159 12.67 0.31 -5.09
CA HIS A 159 13.89 1.09 -4.93
C HIS A 159 13.96 2.24 -5.94
N LYS A 160 13.70 1.97 -7.21
CA LYS A 160 13.65 2.99 -8.27
C LYS A 160 12.62 4.07 -7.96
N TYR A 161 11.39 3.68 -7.59
CA TYR A 161 10.33 4.61 -7.26
C TYR A 161 10.72 5.55 -6.10
N ASN A 162 11.23 5.00 -4.99
CA ASN A 162 11.57 5.78 -3.81
C ASN A 162 12.76 6.73 -4.01
N ASN A 163 13.59 6.49 -5.03
CA ASN A 163 14.74 7.33 -5.37
C ASN A 163 14.51 8.23 -6.60
N PHE A 164 13.32 8.17 -7.22
CA PHE A 164 13.00 8.98 -8.40
C PHE A 164 12.48 10.36 -8.00
N PRO A 165 13.08 11.46 -8.51
CA PRO A 165 12.60 12.83 -8.25
C PRO A 165 11.20 13.07 -8.81
N MET A 166 10.33 13.70 -8.02
CA MET A 166 8.93 13.92 -8.38
C MET A 166 8.56 15.41 -8.34
N ARG A 167 7.89 15.89 -9.36
CA ARG A 167 7.39 17.28 -9.41
C ARG A 167 6.55 17.68 -8.19
N PRO A 168 5.60 16.83 -7.68
CA PRO A 168 4.82 17.18 -6.48
C PRO A 168 5.64 17.26 -5.18
N LEU A 169 6.89 16.80 -5.20
CA LEU A 169 7.84 16.86 -4.09
C LEU A 169 8.97 17.88 -4.38
N TYR A 170 8.69 18.89 -5.19
CA TYR A 170 9.67 19.91 -5.60
C TYR A 170 10.97 19.29 -6.16
N TRP A 171 10.81 18.23 -6.96
CA TRP A 171 11.90 17.47 -7.58
C TRP A 171 12.81 16.71 -6.60
N HIS A 172 12.36 16.52 -5.35
CA HIS A 172 12.97 15.56 -4.45
C HIS A 172 12.36 14.17 -4.66
N SER A 173 13.12 13.13 -4.31
CA SER A 173 12.58 11.77 -4.28
C SER A 173 11.78 11.53 -2.99
N PRO A 174 10.84 10.56 -2.99
CA PRO A 174 10.14 10.17 -1.76
C PRO A 174 11.07 9.86 -0.60
N LYS A 175 12.19 9.18 -0.85
CA LYS A 175 13.19 8.85 0.15
C LYS A 175 13.88 10.11 0.70
N GLN A 176 14.23 11.07 -0.15
CA GLN A 176 14.81 12.33 0.30
C GLN A 176 13.85 13.10 1.20
N VAL A 177 12.57 13.23 0.80
CA VAL A 177 11.54 13.91 1.61
C VAL A 177 11.35 13.21 2.95
N LEU A 178 11.29 11.86 2.96
CA LEU A 178 11.14 11.07 4.19
C LEU A 178 12.31 11.32 5.15
N LEU A 179 13.55 11.24 4.66
CA LEU A 179 14.75 11.36 5.47
C LEU A 179 15.11 12.81 5.87
N SER A 180 14.54 13.80 5.19
CA SER A 180 14.74 15.22 5.54
C SER A 180 13.86 15.68 6.69
N PHE A 181 12.84 14.90 7.09
CA PHE A 181 12.02 15.22 8.23
C PHE A 181 12.80 14.94 9.52
N PRO A 182 12.91 15.91 10.46
CA PRO A 182 13.67 15.69 11.68
C PRO A 182 13.05 14.58 12.52
N ASN A 183 13.86 13.62 12.93
CA ASN A 183 13.47 12.66 13.97
C ASN A 183 13.39 13.42 15.29
N VAL A 184 12.20 13.52 15.84
CA VAL A 184 11.95 14.10 17.16
C VAL A 184 12.16 13.01 18.21
#